data_4816e5a6100f9306f6e8edaafb6a6e6d
#
_entry.id   4816e5a6100f9306f6e8edaafb6a6e6d
#
_cell.length_a   1.000
_cell.length_b   1.000
_cell.length_c   1.000
_cell.angle_alpha   90.00
_cell.angle_beta   90.00
_cell.angle_gamma   90.00
#
_symmetry.space_group_name_H-M   'P 1'
#
loop_
_entity.id
_entity.type
_entity.pdbx_description
1 polymer ?
#
loop_
_entity_poly.entity_id
_entity_poly.type
_entity_poly.pdbx_seq_one_letter_code
_entity_poly.pdbx_strand_id
1 'polypeptide(L)'
;FDPHTNGNARGIACCDVVNRGAAYAKGVVVYAMLDGHVVAVDAAKGTQVWKTLIASPTQGEVLTGAPIIVGNNVIVGNSGGETGVRGWIQALSLTSGQPVWKAYNTGSDKDVLIGPRFHPYYAKDQGTDLGKTTWPNNMWQVGGSTVWGWLTYDPKTKLLFYGTAQPGVWNPDMRPGDNKWSSAIIARDPSTGEAVWAYQLTPHDNWDYDAVNESIVADVPFKGKTAHVIMHFNKNGYAYMLDRKTGKLLSANPFAPSGVTWATSVDLKTGLPQLVEAEQTHQGVETNGDCPSALGGKDWEPAAYSLSTKLFYIPAINFCQNLYPMLALYLAGTPFVGNSISLYPGGANMGALMAWDPSQGKAVWSDPEPLALYGGVLATAGNVVFYGTLDRHFKAVDATTGQLLFDKVLECGVTSNPMTYSGPDGHQRVAIMTGIGYLAGGLAGGACPNKSIWGGDAAAENPPNDSPYALAASKLMRGRKAPPAGANSGVVHVFKLP
;
A
#
# COMPACT_ATOMS: atom_id res chain seq x y z
N PHE A 1 13.31 23.31 -5.64
CA PHE A 1 12.98 23.51 -4.22
C PHE A 1 13.57 22.40 -3.39
N ASP A 2 14.36 22.71 -2.38
CA ASP A 2 14.87 21.77 -1.40
C ASP A 2 14.11 22.01 -0.07
N PRO A 3 13.36 21.00 0.44
CA PRO A 3 12.58 21.13 1.67
C PRO A 3 13.43 21.06 2.94
N HIS A 4 14.72 20.75 2.83
CA HIS A 4 15.63 20.52 3.96
C HIS A 4 15.06 19.49 4.96
N THR A 5 14.76 18.28 4.46
CA THR A 5 14.25 17.17 5.30
C THR A 5 15.27 16.81 6.37
N ASN A 6 14.83 16.67 7.62
CA ASN A 6 15.70 16.26 8.70
C ASN A 6 16.17 14.82 8.51
N GLY A 7 17.49 14.64 8.38
CA GLY A 7 18.11 13.32 8.17
C GLY A 7 17.91 12.32 9.32
N ASN A 8 17.59 12.79 10.53
CA ASN A 8 17.34 11.93 11.68
C ASN A 8 16.05 11.10 11.55
N ALA A 9 15.15 11.44 10.60
CA ALA A 9 13.97 10.64 10.31
C ALA A 9 14.29 9.33 9.57
N ARG A 10 15.50 9.19 9.01
CA ARG A 10 15.98 7.93 8.44
C ARG A 10 16.14 6.88 9.54
N GLY A 11 15.80 5.65 9.27
CA GLY A 11 15.90 4.56 10.22
C GLY A 11 14.73 4.50 11.24
N ILE A 12 13.77 5.43 11.15
CA ILE A 12 12.51 5.36 11.91
C ILE A 12 11.42 4.70 11.06
N ALA A 13 11.35 5.02 9.77
CA ALA A 13 10.47 4.28 8.85
C ALA A 13 10.99 2.84 8.69
N CYS A 14 10.09 1.85 8.79
CA CYS A 14 10.44 0.43 8.77
C CYS A 14 11.14 0.01 7.47
N CYS A 15 10.72 0.58 6.37
CA CYS A 15 10.88 -0.04 5.04
C CYS A 15 11.58 0.87 4.03
N ASP A 16 12.42 1.80 4.50
CA ASP A 16 13.22 2.74 3.70
C ASP A 16 12.73 4.20 3.73
N VAL A 17 13.48 5.05 3.04
CA VAL A 17 13.19 6.48 2.85
C VAL A 17 12.11 6.69 1.77
N VAL A 18 10.91 6.29 2.08
CA VAL A 18 9.81 6.22 1.11
C VAL A 18 9.06 7.55 1.00
N ASN A 19 8.77 7.98 -0.23
CA ASN A 19 7.76 8.99 -0.55
C ASN A 19 6.92 8.48 -1.72
N ARG A 20 5.60 8.32 -1.51
CA ARG A 20 4.70 7.74 -2.51
C ARG A 20 4.09 8.75 -3.46
N GLY A 21 4.44 10.04 -3.36
CA GLY A 21 4.03 11.02 -4.34
C GLY A 21 3.58 12.35 -3.75
N ALA A 22 3.08 13.21 -4.64
CA ALA A 22 2.59 14.54 -4.35
C ALA A 22 1.20 14.76 -4.94
N ALA A 23 0.44 15.69 -4.36
CA ALA A 23 -0.83 16.16 -4.90
C ALA A 23 -0.68 17.55 -5.50
N TYR A 24 -1.46 17.85 -6.55
CA TYR A 24 -1.50 19.16 -7.19
C TYR A 24 -2.92 19.69 -7.27
N ALA A 25 -3.12 20.93 -6.84
CA ALA A 25 -4.36 21.66 -7.07
C ALA A 25 -4.11 23.18 -6.99
N LYS A 26 -4.86 23.96 -7.77
CA LYS A 26 -4.88 25.43 -7.71
C LYS A 26 -3.48 26.07 -7.76
N GLY A 27 -2.55 25.52 -8.55
CA GLY A 27 -1.19 26.04 -8.69
C GLY A 27 -0.24 25.67 -7.55
N VAL A 28 -0.64 24.79 -6.62
CA VAL A 28 0.16 24.37 -5.48
C VAL A 28 0.43 22.88 -5.56
N VAL A 29 1.69 22.48 -5.39
CA VAL A 29 2.13 21.08 -5.19
C VAL A 29 2.28 20.85 -3.70
N VAL A 30 1.68 19.77 -3.20
CA VAL A 30 1.76 19.39 -1.78
C VAL A 30 2.31 17.98 -1.66
N TYR A 31 3.25 17.75 -0.75
CA TYR A 31 3.77 16.43 -0.43
C TYR A 31 4.11 16.28 1.06
N ALA A 32 4.13 15.06 1.51
CA ALA A 32 4.52 14.68 2.86
C ALA A 32 6.03 14.40 2.93
N MET A 33 6.65 14.72 4.04
CA MET A 33 8.07 14.51 4.29
C MET A 33 8.27 13.48 5.39
N LEU A 34 9.31 12.68 5.27
CA LEU A 34 9.61 11.62 6.24
C LEU A 34 9.78 12.14 7.67
N ASP A 35 10.24 13.38 7.84
CA ASP A 35 10.43 14.04 9.12
C ASP A 35 9.15 14.60 9.79
N GLY A 36 7.99 14.21 9.27
CA GLY A 36 6.69 14.57 9.85
C GLY A 36 6.11 15.89 9.37
N HIS A 37 6.75 16.57 8.43
CA HIS A 37 6.19 17.78 7.82
C HIS A 37 5.34 17.48 6.59
N VAL A 38 4.32 18.29 6.37
CA VAL A 38 3.67 18.47 5.07
C VAL A 38 4.07 19.85 4.53
N VAL A 39 4.45 19.90 3.27
CA VAL A 39 4.90 21.13 2.62
C VAL A 39 4.09 21.43 1.38
N ALA A 40 3.73 22.68 1.17
CA ALA A 40 3.11 23.18 -0.03
C ALA A 40 4.07 24.13 -0.77
N VAL A 41 4.17 23.96 -2.07
CA VAL A 41 5.09 24.67 -2.95
C VAL A 41 4.30 25.29 -4.10
N ASP A 42 4.53 26.57 -4.39
CA ASP A 42 4.00 27.24 -5.59
C ASP A 42 4.59 26.54 -6.84
N ALA A 43 3.73 25.95 -7.65
CA ALA A 43 4.14 25.13 -8.79
C ALA A 43 4.86 25.92 -9.90
N ALA A 44 4.59 27.22 -10.01
CA ALA A 44 5.18 28.10 -11.03
C ALA A 44 6.54 28.67 -10.57
N LYS A 45 6.66 29.01 -9.29
CA LYS A 45 7.84 29.69 -8.73
C LYS A 45 8.82 28.73 -8.05
N GLY A 46 8.36 27.54 -7.66
CA GLY A 46 9.17 26.61 -6.87
C GLY A 46 9.45 27.11 -5.45
N THR A 47 8.64 28.03 -4.91
CA THR A 47 8.82 28.60 -3.56
C THR A 47 7.85 27.99 -2.57
N GLN A 48 8.28 27.83 -1.31
CA GLN A 48 7.43 27.34 -0.24
C GLN A 48 6.26 28.29 0.03
N VAL A 49 5.03 27.74 0.04
CA VAL A 49 3.83 28.46 0.46
C VAL A 49 3.64 28.32 1.97
N TRP A 50 3.67 27.08 2.47
CA TRP A 50 3.66 26.75 3.88
C TRP A 50 4.36 25.40 4.15
N LYS A 51 4.76 25.18 5.40
CA LYS A 51 5.33 23.93 5.90
C LYS A 51 4.80 23.71 7.31
N THR A 52 4.16 22.55 7.57
CA THR A 52 3.49 22.25 8.84
C THR A 52 3.96 20.90 9.39
N LEU A 53 4.42 20.88 10.63
CA LEU A 53 4.77 19.65 11.36
C LEU A 53 3.49 19.02 11.92
N ILE A 54 3.24 17.75 11.60
CA ILE A 54 2.03 17.01 12.03
C ILE A 54 2.32 15.63 12.62
N ALA A 55 3.55 15.15 12.50
CA ALA A 55 4.00 13.85 13.03
C ALA A 55 5.35 14.01 13.73
N SER A 56 5.65 13.11 14.69
CA SER A 56 6.86 13.18 15.52
C SER A 56 7.75 11.96 15.30
N PRO A 57 8.84 12.07 14.54
CA PRO A 57 9.79 10.97 14.36
C PRO A 57 10.38 10.44 15.66
N THR A 58 10.57 11.30 16.66
CA THR A 58 11.07 10.88 17.99
C THR A 58 10.09 9.98 18.76
N GLN A 59 8.83 9.95 18.34
CA GLN A 59 7.81 9.04 18.86
C GLN A 59 7.54 7.87 17.89
N GLY A 60 8.33 7.75 16.82
CA GLY A 60 8.15 6.73 15.80
C GLY A 60 7.19 7.08 14.66
N GLU A 61 6.62 8.30 14.64
CA GLU A 61 5.72 8.74 13.60
C GLU A 61 6.46 9.33 12.41
N VAL A 62 6.20 8.83 11.21
CA VAL A 62 6.72 9.37 9.95
C VAL A 62 5.59 9.51 8.93
N LEU A 63 5.85 10.20 7.82
CA LEU A 63 4.90 10.38 6.74
C LEU A 63 5.49 9.82 5.44
N THR A 64 4.91 8.73 4.93
CA THR A 64 5.38 8.03 3.73
C THR A 64 4.33 8.01 2.62
N GLY A 65 3.07 8.30 2.93
CA GLY A 65 1.94 8.30 2.01
C GLY A 65 1.88 9.56 1.14
N ALA A 66 1.29 9.43 -0.04
CA ALA A 66 0.95 10.58 -0.87
C ALA A 66 -0.29 11.29 -0.31
N PRO A 67 -0.30 12.64 -0.19
CA PRO A 67 -1.51 13.38 0.17
C PRO A 67 -2.56 13.33 -0.95
N ILE A 68 -3.84 13.53 -0.59
CA ILE A 68 -4.90 13.83 -1.55
C ILE A 68 -5.49 15.22 -1.27
N ILE A 69 -5.89 15.93 -2.32
CA ILE A 69 -6.56 17.22 -2.18
C ILE A 69 -8.04 17.07 -2.55
N VAL A 70 -8.93 17.39 -1.60
CA VAL A 70 -10.38 17.40 -1.81
C VAL A 70 -10.92 18.77 -1.43
N GLY A 71 -11.37 19.53 -2.42
CA GLY A 71 -11.82 20.92 -2.21
C GLY A 71 -10.68 21.85 -1.76
N ASN A 72 -10.69 22.23 -0.48
CA ASN A 72 -9.61 23.01 0.14
C ASN A 72 -8.87 22.23 1.24
N ASN A 73 -9.12 20.92 1.34
CA ASN A 73 -8.48 20.07 2.32
C ASN A 73 -7.37 19.23 1.68
N VAL A 74 -6.18 19.30 2.27
CA VAL A 74 -5.05 18.39 2.04
C VAL A 74 -5.16 17.30 3.09
N ILE A 75 -5.36 16.06 2.67
CA ILE A 75 -5.60 14.94 3.58
C ILE A 75 -4.40 14.00 3.52
N VAL A 76 -3.89 13.63 4.69
CA VAL A 76 -2.71 12.78 4.88
C VAL A 76 -2.92 11.83 6.06
N GLY A 77 -2.20 10.71 6.07
CA GLY A 77 -2.13 9.79 7.19
C GLY A 77 -0.71 9.58 7.68
N ASN A 78 -0.54 8.93 8.84
CA ASN A 78 0.77 8.60 9.40
C ASN A 78 1.21 7.16 9.11
N SER A 79 2.51 6.94 9.28
CA SER A 79 3.20 5.65 9.30
C SER A 79 3.85 5.43 10.67
N GLY A 80 4.33 4.23 10.96
CA GLY A 80 5.05 3.88 12.19
C GLY A 80 4.32 2.84 13.04
N GLY A 81 3.47 1.99 12.43
CA GLY A 81 2.79 0.89 13.13
C GLY A 81 3.75 -0.02 13.86
N GLU A 82 4.91 -0.29 13.29
CA GLU A 82 5.99 -1.13 13.82
C GLU A 82 6.74 -0.51 15.00
N THR A 83 6.51 0.75 15.30
CA THR A 83 7.06 1.46 16.48
C THR A 83 6.00 1.73 17.54
N GLY A 84 4.83 1.10 17.44
CA GLY A 84 3.73 1.27 18.39
C GLY A 84 3.04 2.63 18.28
N VAL A 85 3.00 3.21 17.09
CA VAL A 85 2.30 4.46 16.82
C VAL A 85 0.80 4.19 16.67
N ARG A 86 -0.02 5.07 17.21
CA ARG A 86 -1.45 5.08 16.99
C ARG A 86 -1.79 5.71 15.63
N GLY A 87 -2.47 4.97 14.77
CA GLY A 87 -2.83 5.40 13.43
C GLY A 87 -3.85 6.54 13.39
N TRP A 88 -3.65 7.48 12.48
CA TRP A 88 -4.56 8.61 12.26
C TRP A 88 -4.57 9.07 10.79
N ILE A 89 -5.62 9.81 10.45
CA ILE A 89 -5.78 10.57 9.22
C ILE A 89 -6.15 12.02 9.56
N GLN A 90 -5.61 13.00 8.85
CA GLN A 90 -5.77 14.43 9.16
C GLN A 90 -5.96 15.26 7.90
N ALA A 91 -6.81 16.27 7.96
CA ALA A 91 -6.92 17.31 6.94
C ALA A 91 -6.24 18.60 7.40
N LEU A 92 -5.51 19.21 6.46
CA LEU A 92 -4.93 20.54 6.57
C LEU A 92 -5.59 21.45 5.53
N SER A 93 -5.68 22.74 5.81
CA SER A 93 -6.10 23.73 4.82
C SER A 93 -5.06 23.84 3.69
N LEU A 94 -5.47 23.68 2.44
CA LEU A 94 -4.61 23.87 1.26
C LEU A 94 -3.99 25.28 1.23
N THR A 95 -4.73 26.28 1.70
CA THR A 95 -4.31 27.69 1.65
C THR A 95 -3.28 28.03 2.74
N SER A 96 -3.44 27.49 3.96
CA SER A 96 -2.64 27.92 5.13
C SER A 96 -1.83 26.82 5.79
N GLY A 97 -2.05 25.55 5.46
CA GLY A 97 -1.43 24.42 6.15
C GLY A 97 -1.95 24.17 7.57
N GLN A 98 -2.94 24.95 8.03
CA GLN A 98 -3.49 24.78 9.38
C GLN A 98 -4.37 23.52 9.46
N PRO A 99 -4.37 22.79 10.62
CA PRO A 99 -5.25 21.66 10.84
C PRO A 99 -6.73 22.03 10.69
N VAL A 100 -7.51 21.18 10.02
CA VAL A 100 -8.96 21.30 9.86
C VAL A 100 -9.67 20.28 10.73
N TRP A 101 -9.29 19.01 10.59
CA TRP A 101 -9.76 17.90 11.44
C TRP A 101 -8.69 16.81 11.53
N LYS A 102 -8.75 16.01 12.61
CA LYS A 102 -7.92 14.81 12.80
C LYS A 102 -8.78 13.70 13.35
N ALA A 103 -8.70 12.51 12.77
CA ALA A 103 -9.36 11.29 13.26
C ALA A 103 -8.33 10.20 13.50
N TYR A 104 -8.42 9.52 14.64
CA TYR A 104 -7.68 8.29 14.89
C TYR A 104 -8.40 7.09 14.28
N ASN A 105 -7.69 5.98 14.12
CA ASN A 105 -8.28 4.74 13.63
C ASN A 105 -8.55 3.73 14.75
N THR A 106 -8.12 4.04 15.96
CA THR A 106 -8.36 3.26 17.18
C THR A 106 -8.84 4.20 18.30
N GLY A 107 -9.38 3.65 19.41
CA GLY A 107 -9.86 4.45 20.53
C GLY A 107 -11.38 4.62 20.56
N SER A 108 -11.86 5.65 21.26
CA SER A 108 -13.30 5.95 21.39
C SER A 108 -13.91 6.42 20.08
N ASP A 109 -15.24 6.36 19.97
CA ASP A 109 -15.99 6.91 18.83
C ASP A 109 -15.68 8.39 18.61
N LYS A 110 -15.43 9.14 19.68
CA LYS A 110 -15.00 10.54 19.62
C LYS A 110 -13.65 10.69 18.93
N ASP A 111 -12.69 9.81 19.23
CA ASP A 111 -11.36 9.84 18.63
C ASP A 111 -11.39 9.45 17.15
N VAL A 112 -12.23 8.46 16.81
CA VAL A 112 -12.38 7.94 15.44
C VAL A 112 -13.27 8.85 14.59
N LEU A 113 -13.92 9.86 15.18
CA LEU A 113 -14.95 10.70 14.58
C LEU A 113 -16.12 9.86 14.04
N ILE A 114 -16.61 8.91 14.84
CA ILE A 114 -17.84 8.17 14.60
C ILE A 114 -18.98 8.97 15.19
N GLY A 115 -19.92 9.35 14.34
CA GLY A 115 -21.09 10.15 14.69
C GLY A 115 -22.40 9.54 14.15
N PRO A 116 -23.50 10.31 14.13
CA PRO A 116 -24.81 9.83 13.70
C PRO A 116 -24.88 9.33 12.25
N ARG A 117 -23.92 9.71 11.42
CA ARG A 117 -23.83 9.29 10.01
C ARG A 117 -23.15 7.94 9.83
N PHE A 118 -22.58 7.36 10.88
CA PHE A 118 -21.90 6.06 10.81
C PHE A 118 -22.92 4.93 10.74
N HIS A 119 -23.00 4.29 9.57
CA HIS A 119 -23.92 3.21 9.28
C HIS A 119 -23.20 2.06 8.56
N PRO A 120 -22.33 1.30 9.25
CA PRO A 120 -21.67 0.15 8.65
C PRO A 120 -22.70 -0.95 8.33
N TYR A 121 -22.47 -1.67 7.24
CA TYR A 121 -23.40 -2.67 6.74
C TYR A 121 -23.52 -3.89 7.67
N TYR A 122 -22.41 -4.35 8.21
CA TYR A 122 -22.37 -5.59 9.01
C TYR A 122 -22.58 -5.33 10.50
N ALA A 123 -23.34 -6.22 11.14
CA ALA A 123 -23.66 -6.12 12.57
C ALA A 123 -22.40 -6.13 13.45
N LYS A 124 -21.35 -6.87 13.06
CA LYS A 124 -20.06 -6.90 13.78
C LYS A 124 -19.35 -5.54 13.83
N ASP A 125 -19.69 -4.66 12.92
CA ASP A 125 -19.10 -3.32 12.79
C ASP A 125 -19.99 -2.22 13.40
N GLN A 126 -21.13 -2.62 14.00
CA GLN A 126 -22.05 -1.74 14.75
C GLN A 126 -21.78 -1.87 16.25
N GLY A 127 -21.92 -0.77 16.97
CA GLY A 127 -21.68 -0.72 18.40
C GLY A 127 -21.03 0.61 18.80
N THR A 128 -20.74 0.77 20.08
CA THR A 128 -20.12 1.98 20.64
C THR A 128 -18.69 1.69 21.04
N ASP A 129 -17.79 2.63 20.76
CA ASP A 129 -16.37 2.59 21.11
C ASP A 129 -15.65 1.30 20.68
N LEU A 130 -16.01 0.72 19.54
CA LEU A 130 -15.43 -0.52 19.04
C LEU A 130 -13.91 -0.41 18.83
N GLY A 131 -13.42 0.76 18.43
CA GLY A 131 -11.98 1.03 18.31
C GLY A 131 -11.23 1.00 19.63
N LYS A 132 -11.93 0.90 20.76
CA LYS A 132 -11.38 0.79 22.12
C LYS A 132 -11.74 -0.54 22.79
N THR A 133 -13.03 -0.93 22.71
CA THR A 133 -13.55 -2.09 23.46
C THR A 133 -13.08 -3.44 22.88
N THR A 134 -12.64 -3.47 21.63
CA THR A 134 -12.03 -4.64 21.00
C THR A 134 -10.52 -4.74 21.17
N TRP A 135 -9.95 -3.90 22.04
CA TRP A 135 -8.52 -3.85 22.39
C TRP A 135 -8.35 -3.95 23.91
N PRO A 136 -8.03 -5.12 24.46
CA PRO A 136 -7.79 -5.24 25.90
C PRO A 136 -6.55 -4.46 26.35
N ASN A 137 -6.50 -4.19 27.63
CA ASN A 137 -5.34 -3.55 28.29
C ASN A 137 -4.92 -2.20 27.66
N ASN A 138 -5.86 -1.47 27.05
CA ASN A 138 -5.59 -0.20 26.36
C ASN A 138 -4.57 -0.30 25.21
N MET A 139 -4.36 -1.47 24.63
CA MET A 139 -3.43 -1.68 23.50
C MET A 139 -3.78 -0.81 22.27
N TRP A 140 -5.01 -0.32 22.17
CA TRP A 140 -5.42 0.65 21.14
C TRP A 140 -4.56 1.93 21.12
N GLN A 141 -3.89 2.30 22.24
CA GLN A 141 -3.04 3.49 22.33
C GLN A 141 -1.73 3.34 21.54
N VAL A 142 -1.28 2.12 21.35
CA VAL A 142 -0.08 1.75 20.59
C VAL A 142 -0.42 0.79 19.43
N GLY A 143 -1.69 0.80 19.04
CA GLY A 143 -2.32 -0.24 18.23
C GLY A 143 -2.06 -0.18 16.73
N GLY A 144 -1.06 0.53 16.23
CA GLY A 144 -0.83 0.60 14.79
C GLY A 144 -2.03 1.20 14.05
N SER A 145 -2.60 0.49 13.09
CA SER A 145 -3.74 0.94 12.27
C SER A 145 -3.42 2.26 11.54
N THR A 146 -2.18 2.44 11.10
CA THR A 146 -1.71 3.66 10.45
C THR A 146 -2.26 3.79 9.02
N VAL A 147 -2.15 4.97 8.40
CA VAL A 147 -2.66 5.27 7.05
C VAL A 147 -1.50 5.72 6.17
N TRP A 148 -0.68 4.79 5.77
CA TRP A 148 0.54 5.07 5.02
C TRP A 148 0.42 4.82 3.51
N GLY A 149 -0.70 4.22 3.07
CA GLY A 149 -0.95 3.91 1.68
C GLY A 149 -1.79 4.96 0.94
N TRP A 150 -2.69 4.50 0.10
CA TRP A 150 -3.42 5.34 -0.84
C TRP A 150 -4.76 5.84 -0.27
N LEU A 151 -5.08 7.06 -0.68
CA LEU A 151 -6.35 7.72 -0.38
C LEU A 151 -7.13 7.89 -1.69
N THR A 152 -8.40 7.54 -1.72
CA THR A 152 -9.25 7.62 -2.91
C THR A 152 -10.49 8.44 -2.62
N TYR A 153 -10.79 9.43 -3.45
CA TYR A 153 -12.02 10.23 -3.35
C TYR A 153 -12.98 9.91 -4.49
N ASP A 154 -14.24 9.63 -4.15
CA ASP A 154 -15.33 9.50 -5.13
C ASP A 154 -16.20 10.76 -5.15
N PRO A 155 -16.18 11.58 -6.22
CA PRO A 155 -16.98 12.78 -6.31
C PRO A 155 -18.50 12.51 -6.42
N LYS A 156 -18.91 11.28 -6.81
CA LYS A 156 -20.33 10.90 -6.90
C LYS A 156 -20.94 10.68 -5.51
N THR A 157 -20.25 9.96 -4.64
CA THR A 157 -20.69 9.72 -3.25
C THR A 157 -20.21 10.81 -2.29
N LYS A 158 -19.23 11.62 -2.70
CA LYS A 158 -18.51 12.60 -1.87
C LYS A 158 -17.83 11.96 -0.66
N LEU A 159 -17.38 10.71 -0.80
CA LEU A 159 -16.68 9.95 0.22
C LEU A 159 -15.20 9.80 -0.11
N LEU A 160 -14.40 9.86 0.92
CA LEU A 160 -12.99 9.47 0.92
C LEU A 160 -12.89 8.04 1.42
N PHE A 161 -12.21 7.17 0.67
CA PHE A 161 -11.90 5.80 1.05
C PHE A 161 -10.42 5.66 1.34
N TYR A 162 -10.10 4.93 2.40
CA TYR A 162 -8.73 4.57 2.73
C TYR A 162 -8.70 3.29 3.56
N GLY A 163 -7.58 2.60 3.47
CA GLY A 163 -7.30 1.44 4.30
C GLY A 163 -6.46 1.80 5.50
N THR A 164 -6.65 1.05 6.59
CA THR A 164 -5.81 1.10 7.78
C THR A 164 -4.83 -0.05 7.80
N ALA A 165 -3.66 0.21 8.35
CA ALA A 165 -2.59 -0.78 8.48
C ALA A 165 -2.92 -1.85 9.55
N GLN A 166 -2.00 -2.80 9.68
CA GLN A 166 -2.02 -3.88 10.65
C GLN A 166 -2.17 -3.36 12.09
N PRO A 167 -2.67 -4.20 13.02
CA PRO A 167 -2.62 -3.87 14.44
C PRO A 167 -1.19 -3.99 14.99
N GLY A 168 -0.74 -3.03 15.77
CA GLY A 168 0.48 -3.15 16.59
C GLY A 168 0.12 -3.84 17.90
N VAL A 169 0.91 -4.67 18.37
CA VAL A 169 2.09 -5.44 18.04
C VAL A 169 1.72 -6.67 17.17
N TRP A 170 2.65 -7.23 16.40
CA TRP A 170 2.33 -8.38 15.53
C TRP A 170 2.16 -9.71 16.29
N ASN A 171 2.44 -9.75 17.59
CA ASN A 171 2.08 -10.85 18.47
C ASN A 171 0.59 -10.73 18.86
N PRO A 172 -0.32 -11.58 18.32
CA PRO A 172 -1.76 -11.44 18.55
C PRO A 172 -2.16 -11.72 19.99
N ASP A 173 -1.43 -12.56 20.72
CA ASP A 173 -1.73 -12.92 22.12
C ASP A 173 -1.53 -11.71 23.06
N MET A 174 -0.76 -10.71 22.67
CA MET A 174 -0.62 -9.44 23.41
C MET A 174 -1.81 -8.50 23.23
N ARG A 175 -2.65 -8.72 22.21
CA ARG A 175 -3.80 -7.88 21.85
C ARG A 175 -5.04 -8.70 21.43
N PRO A 176 -5.52 -9.63 22.25
CA PRO A 176 -6.69 -10.43 21.90
C PRO A 176 -7.92 -9.54 21.55
N GLY A 177 -8.86 -10.07 20.76
CA GLY A 177 -10.01 -9.34 20.25
C GLY A 177 -9.86 -8.91 18.80
N ASP A 178 -10.94 -8.34 18.22
CA ASP A 178 -10.96 -7.97 16.78
C ASP A 178 -10.01 -6.84 16.40
N ASN A 179 -9.53 -6.05 17.34
CA ASN A 179 -8.63 -4.92 17.16
C ASN A 179 -9.14 -3.89 16.12
N LYS A 180 -10.37 -3.43 16.29
CA LYS A 180 -10.96 -2.43 15.39
C LYS A 180 -10.32 -1.05 15.60
N TRP A 181 -10.00 -0.27 14.55
CA TRP A 181 -10.29 -0.51 13.12
C TRP A 181 -8.97 -0.74 12.37
N SER A 182 -8.16 -1.71 12.79
CA SER A 182 -6.99 -2.16 12.02
C SER A 182 -7.42 -3.03 10.84
N SER A 183 -6.57 -3.13 9.82
CA SER A 183 -6.77 -3.95 8.62
C SER A 183 -8.18 -3.80 8.04
N ALA A 184 -8.64 -2.54 7.94
CA ALA A 184 -10.01 -2.15 7.59
C ALA A 184 -10.03 -1.08 6.48
N ILE A 185 -11.13 -1.04 5.71
CA ILE A 185 -11.46 0.09 4.84
C ILE A 185 -12.45 0.99 5.58
N ILE A 186 -12.17 2.29 5.58
CA ILE A 186 -13.04 3.31 6.16
C ILE A 186 -13.47 4.30 5.08
N ALA A 187 -14.77 4.57 5.01
CA ALA A 187 -15.33 5.65 4.20
C ALA A 187 -15.64 6.85 5.10
N ARG A 188 -15.17 8.02 4.70
CA ARG A 188 -15.21 9.24 5.51
C ARG A 188 -15.65 10.45 4.70
N ASP A 189 -16.36 11.36 5.33
CA ASP A 189 -16.63 12.68 4.76
C ASP A 189 -15.34 13.51 4.80
N PRO A 190 -14.74 13.87 3.65
CA PRO A 190 -13.48 14.60 3.63
C PRO A 190 -13.56 16.04 4.15
N SER A 191 -14.77 16.60 4.29
CA SER A 191 -14.98 17.98 4.78
C SER A 191 -14.98 18.07 6.31
N THR A 192 -15.55 17.09 6.98
CA THR A 192 -15.69 17.05 8.45
C THR A 192 -14.80 16.05 9.15
N GLY A 193 -14.30 15.06 8.40
CA GLY A 193 -13.60 13.93 8.96
C GLY A 193 -14.50 12.86 9.58
N GLU A 194 -15.83 12.99 9.54
CA GLU A 194 -16.76 12.02 10.11
C GLU A 194 -16.75 10.71 9.32
N ALA A 195 -16.62 9.57 10.01
CA ALA A 195 -16.74 8.25 9.41
C ALA A 195 -18.21 7.97 9.02
N VAL A 196 -18.39 7.36 7.84
CA VAL A 196 -19.72 7.01 7.31
C VAL A 196 -19.98 5.52 7.38
N TRP A 197 -18.98 4.71 7.02
CA TRP A 197 -18.99 3.26 7.22
C TRP A 197 -17.56 2.75 7.33
N ALA A 198 -17.41 1.56 7.90
CA ALA A 198 -16.16 0.84 7.94
C ALA A 198 -16.42 -0.65 7.66
N TYR A 199 -15.42 -1.34 7.11
CA TYR A 199 -15.43 -2.79 6.93
C TYR A 199 -14.04 -3.34 7.22
N GLN A 200 -13.93 -4.16 8.27
CA GLN A 200 -12.67 -4.80 8.63
C GLN A 200 -12.46 -6.07 7.81
N LEU A 201 -11.34 -6.11 7.05
CA LEU A 201 -11.00 -7.18 6.12
C LEU A 201 -10.38 -8.38 6.84
N THR A 202 -9.52 -8.10 7.84
CA THR A 202 -8.81 -9.10 8.61
C THR A 202 -8.97 -8.79 10.11
N PRO A 203 -10.07 -9.26 10.76
CA PRO A 203 -10.20 -9.15 12.22
C PRO A 203 -9.06 -9.90 12.92
N HIS A 204 -8.53 -9.34 14.01
CA HIS A 204 -7.43 -9.94 14.78
C HIS A 204 -6.25 -10.37 13.90
N ASP A 205 -5.82 -9.49 12.99
CA ASP A 205 -4.76 -9.78 12.03
C ASP A 205 -3.49 -10.30 12.70
N ASN A 206 -3.05 -11.49 12.30
CA ASN A 206 -1.89 -12.20 12.82
C ASN A 206 -0.67 -12.13 11.90
N TRP A 207 -0.84 -11.65 10.64
CA TRP A 207 0.05 -11.89 9.51
C TRP A 207 0.66 -10.64 8.91
N ASP A 208 0.34 -9.45 9.45
CA ASP A 208 0.69 -8.15 8.86
C ASP A 208 -0.07 -7.87 7.55
N TYR A 209 -1.39 -8.07 7.57
CA TYR A 209 -2.25 -7.83 6.41
C TYR A 209 -2.86 -6.43 6.42
N ASP A 210 -2.02 -5.42 6.19
CA ASP A 210 -2.47 -4.05 5.98
C ASP A 210 -3.59 -3.95 4.94
N ALA A 211 -4.53 -3.03 5.15
CA ALA A 211 -5.53 -2.68 4.15
C ALA A 211 -5.20 -1.37 3.41
N VAL A 212 -3.95 -0.96 3.39
CA VAL A 212 -3.50 0.35 2.87
C VAL A 212 -3.43 0.45 1.34
N ASN A 213 -3.68 -0.65 0.64
CA ASN A 213 -3.79 -0.71 -0.81
C ASN A 213 -4.84 0.29 -1.30
N GLU A 214 -4.74 0.73 -2.54
CA GLU A 214 -5.73 1.62 -3.13
C GLU A 214 -7.12 0.98 -3.22
N SER A 215 -8.15 1.79 -2.99
CA SER A 215 -9.54 1.44 -3.26
C SER A 215 -9.94 2.03 -4.61
N ILE A 216 -10.03 1.22 -5.65
CA ILE A 216 -10.33 1.69 -7.01
C ILE A 216 -11.83 1.87 -7.17
N VAL A 217 -12.27 3.12 -7.36
CA VAL A 217 -13.69 3.45 -7.63
C VAL A 217 -14.02 3.08 -9.07
N ALA A 218 -15.00 2.20 -9.26
CA ALA A 218 -15.41 1.72 -10.57
C ALA A 218 -16.92 1.49 -10.68
N ASP A 219 -17.40 1.53 -11.91
CA ASP A 219 -18.73 1.06 -12.30
C ASP A 219 -18.51 -0.20 -13.16
N VAL A 220 -18.81 -1.38 -12.60
CA VAL A 220 -18.48 -2.67 -13.20
C VAL A 220 -19.71 -3.52 -13.53
N PRO A 221 -19.67 -4.35 -14.57
CA PRO A 221 -20.70 -5.37 -14.80
C PRO A 221 -20.68 -6.40 -13.67
N PHE A 222 -21.82 -6.65 -13.03
CA PHE A 222 -21.92 -7.68 -12.00
C PHE A 222 -23.33 -8.22 -11.89
N LYS A 223 -23.49 -9.56 -12.02
CA LYS A 223 -24.80 -10.26 -11.95
C LYS A 223 -25.88 -9.62 -12.83
N GLY A 224 -25.54 -9.26 -14.08
CA GLY A 224 -26.45 -8.68 -15.06
C GLY A 224 -26.81 -7.21 -14.86
N LYS A 225 -26.16 -6.51 -13.92
CA LYS A 225 -26.36 -5.09 -13.62
C LYS A 225 -25.04 -4.36 -13.55
N THR A 226 -25.06 -3.03 -13.58
CA THR A 226 -23.92 -2.21 -13.22
C THR A 226 -23.86 -2.07 -11.71
N ALA A 227 -22.76 -2.53 -11.11
CA ALA A 227 -22.47 -2.30 -9.70
C ALA A 227 -21.55 -1.09 -9.53
N HIS A 228 -21.85 -0.24 -8.55
CA HIS A 228 -21.09 0.95 -8.19
C HIS A 228 -20.20 0.62 -7.00
N VAL A 229 -18.92 0.35 -7.28
CA VAL A 229 -18.04 -0.32 -6.31
C VAL A 229 -16.78 0.46 -6.00
N ILE A 230 -16.16 0.09 -4.88
CA ILE A 230 -14.72 0.10 -4.72
C ILE A 230 -14.21 -1.33 -4.91
N MET A 231 -13.15 -1.47 -5.71
CA MET A 231 -12.40 -2.71 -5.83
C MET A 231 -11.11 -2.56 -5.04
N HIS A 232 -10.83 -3.53 -4.17
CA HIS A 232 -9.68 -3.50 -3.28
C HIS A 232 -8.98 -4.85 -3.30
N PHE A 233 -7.77 -4.86 -3.86
CA PHE A 233 -6.88 -6.03 -3.87
C PHE A 233 -6.02 -5.98 -2.63
N ASN A 234 -6.40 -6.75 -1.61
CA ASN A 234 -5.81 -6.62 -0.29
C ASN A 234 -4.53 -7.47 -0.12
N LYS A 235 -3.66 -7.00 0.75
CA LYS A 235 -2.44 -7.70 1.17
C LYS A 235 -2.71 -9.15 1.60
N ASN A 236 -3.87 -9.41 2.24
CA ASN A 236 -4.31 -10.74 2.68
C ASN A 236 -4.64 -11.75 1.56
N GLY A 237 -4.49 -11.35 0.29
CA GLY A 237 -4.66 -12.21 -0.88
C GLY A 237 -6.06 -12.29 -1.46
N TYR A 238 -7.05 -11.61 -0.86
CA TYR A 238 -8.41 -11.50 -1.40
C TYR A 238 -8.64 -10.20 -2.17
N ALA A 239 -9.33 -10.32 -3.31
CA ALA A 239 -9.89 -9.21 -4.07
C ALA A 239 -11.31 -8.93 -3.55
N TYR A 240 -11.49 -7.82 -2.86
CA TYR A 240 -12.77 -7.39 -2.28
C TYR A 240 -13.49 -6.43 -3.20
N MET A 241 -14.72 -6.71 -3.53
CA MET A 241 -15.62 -5.79 -4.22
C MET A 241 -16.72 -5.34 -3.28
N LEU A 242 -16.69 -4.06 -2.90
CA LEU A 242 -17.64 -3.47 -1.95
C LEU A 242 -18.54 -2.45 -2.66
N ASP A 243 -19.83 -2.43 -2.32
CA ASP A 243 -20.69 -1.30 -2.66
C ASP A 243 -20.12 -0.01 -2.04
N ARG A 244 -19.75 0.96 -2.88
CA ARG A 244 -19.02 2.15 -2.44
C ARG A 244 -19.83 3.09 -1.53
N LYS A 245 -21.16 2.97 -1.53
CA LYS A 245 -22.04 3.80 -0.70
C LYS A 245 -22.23 3.22 0.70
N THR A 246 -22.27 1.90 0.83
CA THR A 246 -22.69 1.20 2.05
C THR A 246 -21.61 0.36 2.70
N GLY A 247 -20.52 0.06 2.01
CA GLY A 247 -19.52 -0.89 2.49
C GLY A 247 -19.95 -2.36 2.42
N LYS A 248 -21.12 -2.66 1.80
CA LYS A 248 -21.55 -4.05 1.61
C LYS A 248 -20.62 -4.82 0.71
N LEU A 249 -20.16 -5.96 1.16
CA LEU A 249 -19.35 -6.89 0.38
C LEU A 249 -20.21 -7.58 -0.70
N LEU A 250 -19.84 -7.41 -1.97
CA LEU A 250 -20.52 -8.02 -3.12
C LEU A 250 -19.81 -9.31 -3.54
N SER A 251 -18.48 -9.34 -3.45
CA SER A 251 -17.66 -10.53 -3.65
C SER A 251 -16.31 -10.38 -2.92
N ALA A 252 -15.72 -11.53 -2.56
CA ALA A 252 -14.35 -11.65 -2.10
C ALA A 252 -13.78 -12.95 -2.70
N ASN A 253 -12.75 -12.84 -3.52
CA ASN A 253 -12.16 -13.98 -4.22
C ASN A 253 -10.64 -13.96 -4.06
N PRO A 254 -9.98 -15.11 -3.86
CA PRO A 254 -8.54 -15.16 -3.77
C PRO A 254 -7.90 -14.76 -5.10
N PHE A 255 -6.88 -13.89 -5.06
CA PHE A 255 -6.13 -13.48 -6.25
C PHE A 255 -4.62 -13.71 -6.12
N ALA A 256 -4.09 -13.85 -4.88
CA ALA A 256 -2.66 -13.98 -4.65
C ALA A 256 -2.08 -15.20 -5.39
N PRO A 257 -0.98 -15.04 -6.16
CA PRO A 257 -0.34 -16.16 -6.87
C PRO A 257 0.17 -17.26 -5.93
N SER A 258 0.55 -16.91 -4.70
CA SER A 258 0.98 -17.84 -3.64
C SER A 258 -0.17 -18.70 -3.09
N GLY A 259 -1.40 -18.39 -3.45
CA GLY A 259 -2.58 -18.91 -2.77
C GLY A 259 -2.91 -18.12 -1.50
N VAL A 260 -3.95 -18.57 -0.79
CA VAL A 260 -4.39 -18.03 0.50
C VAL A 260 -4.56 -19.19 1.47
N THR A 261 -3.77 -19.23 2.55
CA THR A 261 -3.80 -20.32 3.53
C THR A 261 -4.54 -19.95 4.81
N TRP A 262 -4.48 -18.70 5.25
CA TRP A 262 -5.00 -18.19 6.51
C TRP A 262 -6.55 -18.27 6.64
N ALA A 263 -7.26 -18.27 5.51
CA ALA A 263 -8.73 -18.36 5.45
C ALA A 263 -9.19 -19.11 4.20
N THR A 264 -10.23 -19.93 4.33
CA THR A 264 -10.79 -20.71 3.21
C THR A 264 -11.73 -19.91 2.32
N SER A 265 -12.38 -18.89 2.87
CA SER A 265 -13.31 -18.00 2.16
C SER A 265 -13.67 -16.78 3.04
N VAL A 266 -14.44 -15.84 2.46
CA VAL A 266 -15.09 -14.76 3.20
C VAL A 266 -16.61 -14.94 3.06
N ASP A 267 -17.32 -15.06 4.17
CA ASP A 267 -18.78 -15.18 4.17
C ASP A 267 -19.43 -13.83 3.83
N LEU A 268 -20.11 -13.75 2.70
CA LEU A 268 -20.74 -12.52 2.23
C LEU A 268 -21.93 -12.05 3.10
N LYS A 269 -22.51 -12.93 3.92
CA LYS A 269 -23.64 -12.61 4.80
C LYS A 269 -23.17 -11.92 6.08
N THR A 270 -22.09 -12.42 6.65
CA THR A 270 -21.52 -11.90 7.91
C THR A 270 -20.37 -10.92 7.67
N GLY A 271 -19.75 -10.95 6.49
CA GLY A 271 -18.54 -10.21 6.17
C GLY A 271 -17.30 -10.73 6.87
N LEU A 272 -17.33 -11.96 7.42
CA LEU A 272 -16.21 -12.53 8.18
C LEU A 272 -15.41 -13.55 7.34
N PRO A 273 -14.08 -13.54 7.45
CA PRO A 273 -13.26 -14.63 6.91
C PRO A 273 -13.54 -15.94 7.68
N GLN A 274 -13.48 -17.05 6.97
CA GLN A 274 -13.51 -18.40 7.54
C GLN A 274 -12.07 -18.83 7.80
N LEU A 275 -11.61 -18.57 9.02
CA LEU A 275 -10.21 -18.75 9.41
C LEU A 275 -9.78 -20.22 9.38
N VAL A 276 -8.52 -20.46 9.07
CA VAL A 276 -7.85 -21.76 9.22
C VAL A 276 -7.10 -21.75 10.55
N GLU A 277 -7.56 -22.53 11.51
CA GLU A 277 -7.02 -22.51 12.88
C GLU A 277 -5.52 -22.82 12.94
N ALA A 278 -5.05 -23.72 12.11
CA ALA A 278 -3.63 -24.10 12.05
C ALA A 278 -2.71 -22.97 11.59
N GLU A 279 -3.25 -21.95 10.93
CA GLU A 279 -2.52 -20.79 10.44
C GLU A 279 -2.62 -19.59 11.41
N GLN A 280 -3.30 -19.75 12.56
CA GLN A 280 -3.30 -18.73 13.62
C GLN A 280 -1.97 -18.78 14.35
N THR A 281 -1.38 -17.60 14.57
CA THR A 281 -0.08 -17.50 15.23
C THR A 281 -0.24 -17.32 16.75
N HIS A 282 0.64 -17.94 17.53
CA HIS A 282 0.65 -17.87 18.99
C HIS A 282 2.03 -17.61 19.53
N GLN A 283 2.10 -16.90 20.67
CA GLN A 283 3.36 -16.55 21.31
C GLN A 283 4.22 -17.79 21.60
N GLY A 284 5.46 -17.77 21.12
CA GLY A 284 6.44 -18.84 21.34
C GLY A 284 6.22 -20.09 20.48
N VAL A 285 5.30 -20.02 19.52
CA VAL A 285 5.02 -21.14 18.57
C VAL A 285 5.32 -20.66 17.17
N GLU A 286 6.09 -21.44 16.41
CA GLU A 286 6.33 -21.18 14.99
C GLU A 286 5.16 -21.68 14.16
N THR A 287 4.60 -20.79 13.32
CA THR A 287 3.62 -21.12 12.29
C THR A 287 4.33 -21.09 10.94
N ASN A 288 4.18 -22.14 10.16
CA ASN A 288 4.89 -22.31 8.90
C ASN A 288 3.91 -22.40 7.73
N GLY A 289 4.23 -21.74 6.62
CA GLY A 289 3.47 -21.89 5.39
C GLY A 289 2.37 -20.87 5.18
N ASP A 290 2.34 -19.79 5.95
CA ASP A 290 1.38 -18.71 5.76
C ASP A 290 1.54 -18.06 4.38
N CYS A 291 0.50 -18.08 3.57
CA CYS A 291 0.42 -17.44 2.26
C CYS A 291 -0.86 -16.59 2.15
N PRO A 292 -0.74 -15.40 1.54
CA PRO A 292 0.49 -14.69 1.17
C PRO A 292 1.30 -14.28 2.40
N SER A 293 2.54 -13.83 2.17
CA SER A 293 3.39 -13.28 3.23
C SER A 293 2.97 -11.87 3.67
N ALA A 294 3.72 -11.28 4.62
CA ALA A 294 3.61 -9.87 5.00
C ALA A 294 3.85 -8.87 3.85
N LEU A 295 4.44 -9.31 2.72
CA LEU A 295 4.46 -8.53 1.48
C LEU A 295 3.13 -8.55 0.75
N GLY A 296 2.22 -9.44 1.14
CA GLY A 296 0.89 -9.58 0.54
C GLY A 296 0.86 -10.31 -0.80
N GLY A 297 -0.35 -10.59 -1.29
CA GLY A 297 -0.57 -10.91 -2.70
C GLY A 297 -0.36 -9.69 -3.59
N LYS A 298 -0.43 -8.50 -3.00
CA LYS A 298 -0.10 -7.16 -3.48
C LYS A 298 0.00 -6.27 -2.24
N ASP A 299 0.88 -5.27 -2.26
CA ASP A 299 0.97 -4.28 -1.20
C ASP A 299 0.57 -2.89 -1.71
N TRP A 300 1.36 -1.85 -1.47
CA TRP A 300 1.08 -0.47 -1.85
C TRP A 300 1.16 -0.19 -3.37
N GLU A 301 1.71 -1.06 -4.17
CA GLU A 301 1.87 -0.89 -5.62
C GLU A 301 0.49 -0.74 -6.28
N PRO A 302 0.13 0.43 -6.86
CA PRO A 302 -1.23 0.65 -7.34
C PRO A 302 -1.54 -0.18 -8.58
N ALA A 303 -2.70 -0.84 -8.54
CA ALA A 303 -3.32 -1.45 -9.70
C ALA A 303 -4.03 -0.41 -10.58
N ALA A 304 -4.41 -0.77 -11.78
CA ALA A 304 -5.12 0.09 -12.71
C ALA A 304 -6.43 -0.55 -13.19
N TYR A 305 -7.42 0.27 -13.54
CA TYR A 305 -8.68 -0.17 -14.14
C TYR A 305 -8.84 0.40 -15.54
N SER A 306 -9.20 -0.42 -16.50
CA SER A 306 -9.51 0.01 -17.87
C SER A 306 -11.02 0.09 -18.10
N LEU A 307 -11.47 1.25 -18.56
CA LEU A 307 -12.86 1.46 -18.93
C LEU A 307 -13.25 0.70 -20.23
N SER A 308 -12.29 0.40 -21.10
CA SER A 308 -12.54 -0.33 -22.34
C SER A 308 -12.66 -1.83 -22.11
N THR A 309 -11.69 -2.45 -21.43
CA THR A 309 -11.67 -3.89 -21.17
C THR A 309 -12.52 -4.30 -19.97
N LYS A 310 -12.86 -3.38 -19.07
CA LYS A 310 -13.50 -3.63 -17.77
C LYS A 310 -12.67 -4.54 -16.85
N LEU A 311 -11.35 -4.62 -17.08
CA LEU A 311 -10.42 -5.40 -16.29
C LEU A 311 -9.61 -4.52 -15.34
N PHE A 312 -9.20 -5.11 -14.23
CA PHE A 312 -8.20 -4.55 -13.33
C PHE A 312 -6.84 -5.21 -13.60
N TYR A 313 -5.77 -4.42 -13.62
CA TYR A 313 -4.40 -4.90 -13.82
C TYR A 313 -3.66 -4.78 -12.51
N ILE A 314 -3.19 -5.92 -12.00
CA ILE A 314 -2.68 -6.07 -10.64
C ILE A 314 -1.20 -6.40 -10.70
N PRO A 315 -0.32 -5.59 -10.08
CA PRO A 315 1.07 -5.97 -9.84
C PRO A 315 1.10 -6.93 -8.63
N ALA A 316 1.12 -8.23 -8.89
CA ALA A 316 1.03 -9.24 -7.84
C ALA A 316 2.42 -9.66 -7.32
N ILE A 317 2.46 -9.98 -6.03
CA ILE A 317 3.60 -10.50 -5.29
C ILE A 317 3.34 -11.95 -4.92
N ASN A 318 4.36 -12.81 -5.00
CA ASN A 318 4.25 -14.24 -4.79
C ASN A 318 5.24 -14.73 -3.73
N PHE A 319 4.94 -14.47 -2.46
CA PHE A 319 5.71 -14.91 -1.32
C PHE A 319 4.82 -15.52 -0.24
N CYS A 320 5.38 -16.48 0.49
CA CYS A 320 4.84 -17.01 1.74
C CYS A 320 5.78 -16.68 2.90
N GLN A 321 5.41 -17.02 4.13
CA GLN A 321 6.18 -16.72 5.33
C GLN A 321 6.05 -17.80 6.40
N ASN A 322 7.04 -17.81 7.30
CA ASN A 322 6.95 -18.43 8.61
C ASN A 322 6.97 -17.33 9.66
N LEU A 323 6.20 -17.47 10.71
CA LEU A 323 6.01 -16.49 11.77
C LEU A 323 6.35 -17.10 13.13
N TYR A 324 7.05 -16.33 13.97
CA TYR A 324 7.35 -16.72 15.34
C TYR A 324 7.05 -15.55 16.28
N PRO A 325 5.83 -15.44 16.83
CA PRO A 325 5.47 -14.37 17.76
C PRO A 325 6.21 -14.47 19.08
N MET A 326 6.71 -13.32 19.54
CA MET A 326 7.44 -13.18 20.79
C MET A 326 6.98 -11.95 21.59
N LEU A 327 7.31 -11.91 22.85
CA LEU A 327 7.03 -10.73 23.67
C LEU A 327 7.81 -9.51 23.17
N ALA A 328 7.15 -8.36 23.16
CA ALA A 328 7.75 -7.06 22.90
C ALA A 328 7.43 -6.09 24.03
N LEU A 329 8.36 -5.19 24.33
CA LEU A 329 8.15 -4.10 25.26
C LEU A 329 7.99 -2.81 24.45
N TYR A 330 6.95 -2.05 24.77
CA TYR A 330 6.76 -0.74 24.16
C TYR A 330 7.73 0.28 24.75
N LEU A 331 8.52 0.88 23.87
CA LEU A 331 9.31 2.06 24.15
C LEU A 331 9.15 3.02 22.96
N ALA A 332 8.60 4.20 23.20
CA ALA A 332 8.30 5.17 22.16
C ALA A 332 9.50 5.45 21.23
N GLY A 333 9.27 5.42 19.93
CA GLY A 333 10.32 5.66 18.93
C GLY A 333 11.26 4.47 18.67
N THR A 334 10.99 3.29 19.25
CA THR A 334 11.74 2.07 18.97
C THR A 334 10.85 0.97 18.39
N PRO A 335 11.42 -0.06 17.72
CA PRO A 335 10.64 -1.16 17.18
C PRO A 335 9.79 -1.88 18.22
N PHE A 336 8.50 -2.04 17.93
CA PHE A 336 7.50 -2.74 18.73
C PHE A 336 6.79 -3.79 17.88
N VAL A 337 7.56 -4.67 17.24
CA VAL A 337 7.05 -5.66 16.27
C VAL A 337 6.53 -6.90 16.98
N GLY A 338 7.33 -7.53 17.86
CA GLY A 338 6.92 -8.73 18.61
C GLY A 338 6.70 -9.97 17.74
N ASN A 339 7.38 -10.06 16.61
CA ASN A 339 7.35 -11.23 15.70
C ASN A 339 8.68 -11.35 14.96
N SER A 340 9.09 -12.56 14.66
CA SER A 340 10.14 -12.87 13.69
C SER A 340 9.48 -13.43 12.43
N ILE A 341 9.89 -12.92 11.27
CA ILE A 341 9.33 -13.30 9.97
C ILE A 341 10.44 -13.89 9.10
N SER A 342 10.17 -15.06 8.53
CA SER A 342 10.99 -15.65 7.48
C SER A 342 10.17 -15.73 6.19
N LEU A 343 10.55 -14.94 5.18
CA LEU A 343 9.88 -14.90 3.89
C LEU A 343 10.53 -15.90 2.92
N TYR A 344 9.76 -16.47 2.01
CA TYR A 344 10.26 -17.30 0.92
C TYR A 344 9.34 -17.23 -0.30
N PRO A 345 9.85 -17.45 -1.54
CA PRO A 345 9.03 -17.45 -2.74
C PRO A 345 7.89 -18.47 -2.68
N GLY A 346 6.67 -18.06 -3.04
CA GLY A 346 5.50 -18.92 -3.12
C GLY A 346 5.49 -19.86 -4.34
N GLY A 347 6.51 -19.75 -5.24
CA GLY A 347 6.64 -20.57 -6.44
C GLY A 347 7.88 -20.22 -7.25
N ALA A 348 7.90 -20.63 -8.52
CA ALA A 348 9.04 -20.42 -9.42
C ALA A 348 9.26 -18.95 -9.80
N ASN A 349 8.20 -18.15 -9.81
CA ASN A 349 8.23 -16.71 -10.07
C ASN A 349 7.79 -15.96 -8.81
N MET A 350 8.44 -14.85 -8.51
CA MET A 350 8.18 -14.05 -7.33
C MET A 350 7.12 -12.96 -7.54
N GLY A 351 6.65 -12.78 -8.78
CA GLY A 351 5.60 -11.83 -9.13
C GLY A 351 4.84 -12.20 -10.38
N ALA A 352 3.79 -11.44 -10.66
CA ALA A 352 3.03 -11.51 -11.92
C ALA A 352 2.28 -10.21 -12.19
N LEU A 353 2.16 -9.81 -13.47
CA LEU A 353 1.11 -8.89 -13.88
C LEU A 353 -0.15 -9.69 -14.20
N MET A 354 -1.27 -9.37 -13.54
CA MET A 354 -2.52 -10.11 -13.69
C MET A 354 -3.63 -9.19 -14.20
N ALA A 355 -4.44 -9.65 -15.14
CA ALA A 355 -5.69 -9.00 -15.53
C ALA A 355 -6.86 -9.70 -14.86
N TRP A 356 -7.62 -8.97 -14.07
CA TRP A 356 -8.71 -9.48 -13.23
C TRP A 356 -10.07 -9.04 -13.77
N ASP A 357 -10.96 -9.99 -13.99
CA ASP A 357 -12.36 -9.74 -14.32
C ASP A 357 -13.22 -9.73 -13.04
N PRO A 358 -13.75 -8.57 -12.64
CA PRO A 358 -14.56 -8.47 -11.41
C PRO A 358 -15.90 -9.19 -11.53
N SER A 359 -16.42 -9.41 -12.75
CA SER A 359 -17.67 -10.11 -12.98
C SER A 359 -17.56 -11.61 -12.76
N GLN A 360 -16.39 -12.18 -13.07
CA GLN A 360 -16.07 -13.60 -12.89
C GLN A 360 -15.34 -13.86 -11.56
N GLY A 361 -14.75 -12.83 -10.94
CA GLY A 361 -13.96 -12.97 -9.72
C GLY A 361 -12.69 -13.78 -9.90
N LYS A 362 -12.04 -13.66 -11.06
CA LYS A 362 -10.79 -14.38 -11.39
C LYS A 362 -9.93 -13.62 -12.39
N ALA A 363 -8.65 -13.97 -12.46
CA ALA A 363 -7.77 -13.52 -13.51
C ALA A 363 -8.17 -14.14 -14.86
N VAL A 364 -8.14 -13.33 -15.94
CA VAL A 364 -8.37 -13.76 -17.33
C VAL A 364 -7.07 -14.04 -18.05
N TRP A 365 -5.99 -13.36 -17.66
CA TRP A 365 -4.62 -13.68 -18.05
C TRP A 365 -3.66 -13.28 -16.91
N SER A 366 -2.48 -13.87 -16.93
CA SER A 366 -1.39 -13.59 -15.99
C SER A 366 -0.06 -13.73 -16.71
N ASP A 367 0.81 -12.73 -16.56
CA ASP A 367 2.19 -12.72 -17.08
C ASP A 367 3.15 -12.85 -15.91
N PRO A 368 3.75 -14.05 -15.68
CA PRO A 368 4.65 -14.29 -14.56
C PRO A 368 5.96 -13.50 -14.71
N GLU A 369 6.42 -12.91 -13.60
CA GLU A 369 7.68 -12.17 -13.52
C GLU A 369 8.68 -12.84 -12.57
N PRO A 370 9.97 -12.88 -12.95
CA PRO A 370 10.99 -13.53 -12.12
C PRO A 370 11.09 -12.96 -10.72
N LEU A 371 10.96 -11.63 -10.58
CA LEU A 371 10.99 -10.91 -9.32
C LEU A 371 9.60 -10.36 -8.98
N ALA A 372 9.39 -10.00 -7.71
CA ALA A 372 8.17 -9.33 -7.27
C ALA A 372 7.91 -8.07 -8.10
N LEU A 373 6.65 -7.81 -8.44
CA LEU A 373 6.26 -6.51 -9.00
C LEU A 373 6.09 -5.53 -7.85
N TYR A 374 7.05 -4.63 -7.70
CA TYR A 374 7.15 -3.67 -6.59
C TYR A 374 6.95 -2.22 -7.05
N GLY A 375 6.37 -2.05 -8.22
CA GLY A 375 5.94 -0.80 -8.84
C GLY A 375 4.50 -0.87 -9.31
N GLY A 376 3.88 0.31 -9.51
CA GLY A 376 2.49 0.38 -9.96
C GLY A 376 2.30 0.13 -11.44
N VAL A 377 1.04 0.09 -11.84
CA VAL A 377 0.58 -0.20 -13.21
C VAL A 377 -0.18 1.01 -13.77
N LEU A 378 -0.03 1.27 -15.06
CA LEU A 378 -0.79 2.28 -15.81
C LEU A 378 -1.54 1.63 -16.95
N ALA A 379 -2.88 1.68 -16.93
CA ALA A 379 -3.73 1.32 -18.08
C ALA A 379 -4.11 2.58 -18.85
N THR A 380 -4.07 2.50 -20.19
CA THR A 380 -4.37 3.61 -21.09
C THR A 380 -5.61 3.36 -21.93
N ALA A 381 -6.23 4.43 -22.46
CA ALA A 381 -7.36 4.33 -23.37
C ALA A 381 -6.99 3.68 -24.71
N GLY A 382 -5.71 3.62 -25.06
CA GLY A 382 -5.17 2.94 -26.23
C GLY A 382 -5.04 1.42 -26.08
N ASN A 383 -5.64 0.83 -25.06
CA ASN A 383 -5.60 -0.62 -24.78
C ASN A 383 -4.18 -1.15 -24.47
N VAL A 384 -3.34 -0.31 -23.87
CA VAL A 384 -1.98 -0.65 -23.46
C VAL A 384 -1.84 -0.52 -21.95
N VAL A 385 -1.19 -1.49 -21.33
CA VAL A 385 -0.83 -1.50 -19.91
C VAL A 385 0.68 -1.39 -19.78
N PHE A 386 1.15 -0.39 -19.00
CA PHE A 386 2.56 -0.16 -18.72
C PHE A 386 2.89 -0.54 -17.28
N TYR A 387 4.06 -1.16 -17.08
CA TYR A 387 4.59 -1.48 -15.75
C TYR A 387 6.12 -1.60 -15.78
N GLY A 388 6.72 -1.48 -14.61
CA GLY A 388 8.16 -1.69 -14.46
C GLY A 388 8.46 -2.87 -13.54
N THR A 389 9.63 -3.49 -13.70
CA THR A 389 10.06 -4.65 -12.93
C THR A 389 11.31 -4.36 -12.11
N LEU A 390 11.53 -5.11 -11.03
CA LEU A 390 12.75 -4.98 -10.22
C LEU A 390 13.99 -5.42 -10.97
N ASP A 391 13.89 -6.30 -11.97
CA ASP A 391 14.98 -6.70 -12.85
C ASP A 391 15.20 -5.75 -14.04
N ARG A 392 14.71 -4.50 -13.89
CA ARG A 392 15.03 -3.32 -14.72
C ARG A 392 14.33 -3.25 -16.07
N HIS A 393 13.26 -3.98 -16.28
CA HIS A 393 12.48 -3.86 -17.49
C HIS A 393 11.35 -2.84 -17.32
N PHE A 394 11.17 -1.99 -18.32
CA PHE A 394 9.96 -1.21 -18.51
C PHE A 394 9.19 -1.82 -19.67
N LYS A 395 8.02 -2.35 -19.37
CA LYS A 395 7.23 -3.14 -20.31
C LYS A 395 5.91 -2.47 -20.65
N ALA A 396 5.40 -2.76 -21.86
CA ALA A 396 4.03 -2.49 -22.26
C ALA A 396 3.41 -3.75 -22.84
N VAL A 397 2.18 -4.05 -22.42
CA VAL A 397 1.44 -5.21 -22.90
C VAL A 397 0.05 -4.80 -23.43
N ASP A 398 -0.50 -5.59 -24.33
CA ASP A 398 -1.90 -5.46 -24.76
C ASP A 398 -2.82 -5.74 -23.56
N ALA A 399 -3.74 -4.82 -23.30
CA ALA A 399 -4.60 -4.88 -22.13
C ALA A 399 -5.58 -6.06 -22.16
N THR A 400 -5.96 -6.55 -23.33
CA THR A 400 -6.92 -7.65 -23.51
C THR A 400 -6.25 -9.01 -23.36
N THR A 401 -5.03 -9.16 -23.91
CA THR A 401 -4.39 -10.46 -24.11
C THR A 401 -3.17 -10.70 -23.22
N GLY A 402 -2.58 -9.64 -22.66
CA GLY A 402 -1.28 -9.70 -21.97
C GLY A 402 -0.09 -9.81 -22.92
N GLN A 403 -0.28 -9.78 -24.24
CA GLN A 403 0.80 -9.89 -25.22
C GLN A 403 1.81 -8.74 -25.04
N LEU A 404 3.10 -9.06 -24.96
CA LEU A 404 4.17 -8.09 -24.87
C LEU A 404 4.25 -7.25 -26.17
N LEU A 405 4.14 -5.94 -26.03
CA LEU A 405 4.22 -4.95 -27.12
C LEU A 405 5.54 -4.19 -27.12
N PHE A 406 6.09 -3.95 -25.95
CA PHE A 406 7.33 -3.19 -25.77
C PHE A 406 8.08 -3.68 -24.53
N ASP A 407 9.40 -3.73 -24.63
CA ASP A 407 10.31 -4.08 -23.53
C ASP A 407 11.60 -3.28 -23.65
N LYS A 408 11.91 -2.54 -22.60
CA LYS A 408 13.14 -1.73 -22.51
C LYS A 408 13.87 -1.99 -21.21
N VAL A 409 15.13 -2.44 -21.31
CA VAL A 409 16.00 -2.54 -20.15
C VAL A 409 16.48 -1.15 -19.74
N LEU A 410 16.29 -0.83 -18.47
CA LEU A 410 16.72 0.42 -17.83
C LEU A 410 17.99 0.19 -17.02
N GLU A 411 18.56 1.25 -16.45
CA GLU A 411 19.80 1.15 -15.65
C GLU A 411 19.59 0.58 -14.25
N CYS A 412 18.37 0.70 -13.70
CA CYS A 412 18.02 0.27 -12.35
C CYS A 412 16.62 -0.33 -12.31
N GLY A 413 16.29 -1.07 -11.26
CA GLY A 413 14.96 -1.60 -11.01
C GLY A 413 13.92 -0.49 -10.86
N VAL A 414 12.65 -0.85 -11.01
CA VAL A 414 11.51 0.06 -10.98
C VAL A 414 10.63 -0.25 -9.80
N THR A 415 10.46 0.74 -8.91
CA THR A 415 9.51 0.72 -7.79
C THR A 415 8.48 1.84 -7.91
N SER A 416 8.56 2.67 -8.95
CA SER A 416 7.65 3.78 -9.17
C SER A 416 6.45 3.40 -10.01
N ASN A 417 5.46 4.31 -10.09
CA ASN A 417 4.30 4.17 -10.92
C ASN A 417 4.53 4.85 -12.28
N PRO A 418 4.21 4.19 -13.41
CA PRO A 418 4.20 4.86 -14.70
C PRO A 418 3.14 5.97 -14.72
N MET A 419 3.42 7.05 -15.41
CA MET A 419 2.45 8.12 -15.65
C MET A 419 2.45 8.54 -17.11
N THR A 420 1.30 9.02 -17.61
CA THR A 420 1.20 9.56 -18.98
C THR A 420 0.74 11.00 -18.96
N TYR A 421 1.25 11.80 -19.89
CA TYR A 421 0.90 13.20 -20.05
C TYR A 421 1.10 13.68 -21.50
N SER A 422 0.42 14.76 -21.88
CA SER A 422 0.64 15.43 -23.15
C SER A 422 1.83 16.38 -23.04
N GLY A 423 2.80 16.24 -23.92
CA GLY A 423 3.92 17.17 -24.01
C GLY A 423 3.55 18.48 -24.70
N PRO A 424 4.45 19.49 -24.66
CA PRO A 424 4.23 20.80 -25.32
C PRO A 424 4.04 20.71 -26.84
N ASP A 425 4.53 19.65 -27.45
CA ASP A 425 4.38 19.34 -28.89
C ASP A 425 3.11 18.55 -29.23
N GLY A 426 2.20 18.38 -28.25
CA GLY A 426 0.93 17.65 -28.40
C GLY A 426 1.05 16.13 -28.39
N HIS A 427 2.27 15.56 -28.40
CA HIS A 427 2.46 14.11 -28.33
C HIS A 427 2.28 13.60 -26.89
N GLN A 428 1.67 12.43 -26.77
CA GLN A 428 1.60 11.71 -25.52
C GLN A 428 2.98 11.19 -25.12
N ARG A 429 3.28 11.28 -23.85
CA ARG A 429 4.50 10.74 -23.24
C ARG A 429 4.13 9.80 -22.09
N VAL A 430 4.98 8.81 -21.86
CA VAL A 430 4.95 7.96 -20.68
C VAL A 430 6.24 8.17 -19.91
N ALA A 431 6.14 8.46 -18.63
CA ALA A 431 7.28 8.63 -17.74
C ALA A 431 7.30 7.54 -16.67
N ILE A 432 8.51 7.11 -16.32
CA ILE A 432 8.78 6.14 -15.25
C ILE A 432 10.06 6.54 -14.53
N MET A 433 10.11 6.37 -13.21
CA MET A 433 11.34 6.55 -12.43
C MET A 433 11.98 5.20 -12.12
N THR A 434 13.29 5.14 -12.23
CA THR A 434 14.07 4.01 -11.73
C THR A 434 14.67 4.31 -10.38
N GLY A 435 14.87 3.29 -9.58
CA GLY A 435 15.48 3.33 -8.27
C GLY A 435 14.90 2.22 -7.39
N ILE A 436 15.75 1.64 -6.55
CA ILE A 436 15.34 0.63 -5.57
C ILE A 436 15.90 1.03 -4.21
N GLY A 437 15.05 0.91 -3.18
CA GLY A 437 15.44 1.09 -1.80
C GLY A 437 15.86 -0.22 -1.13
N TYR A 438 16.05 -0.16 0.19
CA TYR A 438 16.57 -1.28 0.99
C TYR A 438 15.76 -2.57 0.82
N LEU A 439 14.45 -2.56 1.05
CA LEU A 439 13.61 -3.75 0.94
C LEU A 439 13.51 -4.23 -0.52
N ALA A 440 13.25 -3.32 -1.45
CA ALA A 440 13.22 -3.64 -2.88
C ALA A 440 14.58 -4.13 -3.38
N GLY A 441 15.69 -3.58 -2.86
CA GLY A 441 17.04 -4.04 -3.15
C GLY A 441 17.29 -5.48 -2.73
N GLY A 442 16.80 -5.88 -1.56
CA GLY A 442 16.83 -7.26 -1.08
C GLY A 442 16.04 -8.20 -1.98
N LEU A 443 14.87 -7.80 -2.42
CA LEU A 443 14.02 -8.57 -3.34
C LEU A 443 14.61 -8.65 -4.76
N ALA A 444 15.36 -7.63 -5.19
CA ALA A 444 15.96 -7.54 -6.52
C ALA A 444 17.31 -8.25 -6.65
N GLY A 445 17.92 -8.71 -5.56
CA GLY A 445 19.20 -9.40 -5.60
C GLY A 445 20.35 -8.60 -6.25
N GLY A 446 20.38 -7.29 -6.06
CA GLY A 446 21.41 -6.42 -6.64
C GLY A 446 21.12 -5.94 -8.06
N ALA A 447 19.89 -5.97 -8.52
CA ALA A 447 19.50 -5.48 -9.87
C ALA A 447 19.64 -3.95 -10.06
N CYS A 448 20.22 -3.24 -9.09
CA CYS A 448 20.63 -1.84 -9.22
C CYS A 448 22.09 -1.72 -8.81
N PRO A 449 23.04 -1.79 -9.74
CA PRO A 449 24.47 -1.99 -9.45
C PRO A 449 25.20 -0.78 -8.92
N ASN A 450 24.54 0.32 -8.52
CA ASN A 450 25.27 1.51 -8.09
C ASN A 450 24.73 2.23 -6.89
N LYS A 451 25.70 2.60 -6.07
CA LYS A 451 25.75 3.60 -4.98
C LYS A 451 24.41 4.06 -4.46
N SER A 452 24.22 3.78 -3.19
CA SER A 452 23.24 4.47 -2.35
C SER A 452 23.07 5.93 -2.77
N ILE A 453 21.84 6.36 -2.92
CA ILE A 453 21.48 7.79 -3.06
C ILE A 453 22.06 8.64 -1.90
N TRP A 454 22.61 8.00 -0.87
CA TRP A 454 23.19 8.58 0.34
C TRP A 454 24.72 8.62 0.35
N GLY A 455 25.36 8.24 -0.75
CA GLY A 455 26.82 8.29 -0.89
C GLY A 455 27.58 7.10 -0.27
N GLY A 456 26.88 6.06 0.21
CA GLY A 456 27.49 4.79 0.63
C GLY A 456 27.62 3.79 -0.51
N ASP A 457 28.37 2.70 -0.29
CA ASP A 457 28.40 1.57 -1.23
C ASP A 457 27.06 0.83 -1.18
N ALA A 458 26.45 0.61 -2.33
CA ALA A 458 25.18 -0.14 -2.44
C ALA A 458 25.28 -1.55 -1.79
N ALA A 459 26.47 -2.11 -1.71
CA ALA A 459 26.74 -3.36 -0.99
C ALA A 459 26.56 -3.25 0.54
N ALA A 460 26.71 -2.05 1.12
CA ALA A 460 26.52 -1.82 2.55
C ALA A 460 25.04 -1.64 2.94
N GLU A 461 24.17 -1.41 1.97
CA GLU A 461 22.74 -1.20 2.17
C GLU A 461 21.88 -2.37 1.71
N ASN A 462 22.45 -3.33 1.00
CA ASN A 462 21.79 -4.58 0.68
C ASN A 462 21.83 -5.53 1.90
N PRO A 463 20.76 -6.30 2.16
CA PRO A 463 20.83 -7.36 3.14
C PRO A 463 21.99 -8.29 2.80
N PRO A 464 22.61 -8.95 3.80
CA PRO A 464 23.71 -9.86 3.57
C PRO A 464 23.41 -10.83 2.42
N ASN A 465 24.39 -11.13 1.58
CA ASN A 465 24.26 -12.02 0.42
C ASN A 465 23.75 -13.44 0.75
N ASP A 466 23.66 -13.76 2.03
CA ASP A 466 23.14 -15.01 2.59
C ASP A 466 21.63 -14.94 2.96
N SER A 467 20.99 -13.79 2.79
CA SER A 467 19.52 -13.74 2.96
C SER A 467 18.84 -14.68 1.96
N PRO A 468 17.79 -15.41 2.37
CA PRO A 468 17.03 -16.30 1.47
C PRO A 468 16.55 -15.63 0.19
N TYR A 469 16.25 -14.32 0.25
CA TYR A 469 15.80 -13.50 -0.90
C TYR A 469 16.94 -13.21 -1.87
N ALA A 470 18.08 -12.75 -1.37
CA ALA A 470 19.25 -12.48 -2.19
C ALA A 470 19.71 -13.74 -2.91
N LEU A 471 19.66 -14.90 -2.24
CA LEU A 471 19.97 -16.19 -2.82
C LEU A 471 18.94 -16.63 -3.88
N ALA A 472 17.65 -16.45 -3.64
CA ALA A 472 16.59 -16.78 -4.62
C ALA A 472 16.70 -15.86 -5.85
N ALA A 473 16.80 -14.54 -5.64
CA ALA A 473 16.96 -13.57 -6.71
C ALA A 473 18.25 -13.80 -7.51
N SER A 474 19.39 -14.08 -6.85
CA SER A 474 20.65 -14.36 -7.53
C SER A 474 20.62 -15.63 -8.37
N LYS A 475 19.89 -16.66 -7.95
CA LYS A 475 19.67 -17.88 -8.74
C LYS A 475 18.86 -17.60 -10.01
N LEU A 476 17.81 -16.79 -9.91
CA LEU A 476 16.98 -16.40 -11.06
C LEU A 476 17.69 -15.46 -12.02
N MET A 477 18.63 -14.64 -11.52
CA MET A 477 19.42 -13.70 -12.33
C MET A 477 20.68 -14.34 -12.93
N ARG A 478 21.04 -15.58 -12.57
CA ARG A 478 22.19 -16.29 -13.14
C ARG A 478 22.03 -16.47 -14.65
N GLY A 479 22.97 -15.89 -15.41
CA GLY A 479 22.97 -15.91 -16.88
C GLY A 479 22.49 -14.63 -17.55
N ARG A 480 21.88 -13.68 -16.82
CA ARG A 480 21.56 -12.35 -17.33
C ARG A 480 22.78 -11.43 -17.21
N LYS A 481 23.26 -10.87 -18.32
CA LYS A 481 24.39 -9.91 -18.29
C LYS A 481 23.93 -8.64 -17.57
N ALA A 482 24.59 -8.31 -16.45
CA ALA A 482 24.41 -6.99 -15.85
C ALA A 482 24.90 -5.90 -16.84
N PRO A 483 24.19 -4.77 -16.99
CA PRO A 483 24.73 -3.64 -17.76
C PRO A 483 25.96 -3.06 -17.07
N PRO A 484 26.77 -2.31 -17.80
CA PRO A 484 27.97 -1.68 -17.25
C PRO A 484 27.60 -0.75 -16.08
N ALA A 485 28.44 -0.80 -15.04
CA ALA A 485 28.32 0.07 -13.87
C ALA A 485 28.44 1.54 -14.29
N GLY A 486 27.59 2.41 -13.78
CA GLY A 486 27.71 3.86 -14.05
C GLY A 486 26.44 4.70 -13.89
N ALA A 487 25.28 4.10 -13.70
CA ALA A 487 24.03 4.85 -13.61
C ALA A 487 23.68 5.28 -12.17
N ASN A 488 23.23 6.51 -12.01
CA ASN A 488 22.69 7.01 -10.74
C ASN A 488 21.30 6.38 -10.47
N SER A 489 21.04 6.00 -9.24
CA SER A 489 19.69 5.65 -8.79
C SER A 489 18.80 6.90 -8.83
N GLY A 490 17.51 6.75 -9.20
CA GLY A 490 16.55 7.86 -9.24
C GLY A 490 16.53 8.63 -10.57
N VAL A 491 16.62 7.94 -11.69
CA VAL A 491 16.47 8.54 -13.03
C VAL A 491 15.03 8.53 -13.49
N VAL A 492 14.57 9.65 -14.06
CA VAL A 492 13.27 9.76 -14.73
C VAL A 492 13.44 9.48 -16.21
N HIS A 493 12.83 8.42 -16.71
CA HIS A 493 12.75 8.10 -18.13
C HIS A 493 11.46 8.63 -18.72
N VAL A 494 11.55 9.25 -19.88
CA VAL A 494 10.39 9.76 -20.63
C VAL A 494 10.41 9.20 -22.03
N PHE A 495 9.37 8.47 -22.39
CA PHE A 495 9.17 7.90 -23.71
C PHE A 495 8.10 8.71 -24.44
N LYS A 496 8.41 9.16 -25.66
CA LYS A 496 7.45 9.77 -26.57
C LYS A 496 6.74 8.64 -27.30
N LEU A 497 5.42 8.65 -27.27
CA LEU A 497 4.61 7.73 -28.08
C LEU A 497 4.49 8.27 -29.50
N PRO A 498 4.37 7.38 -30.49
CA PRO A 498 4.24 7.76 -31.91
C PRO A 498 3.12 8.73 -32.19
#